data_7a30cd19ca1eff90b685b94f1b1f5065
#
_entry.id   7a30cd19ca1eff90b685b94f1b1f5065
#
_cell.length_a   1.000
_cell.length_b   1.000
_cell.length_c   1.000
_cell.angle_alpha   90.00
_cell.angle_beta   90.00
_cell.angle_gamma   90.00
#
_symmetry.space_group_name_H-M   'P 1'
#
loop_
_entity.id
_entity.type
_entity.pdbx_description
1 polymer ?
#
loop_
_entity_poly.entity_id
_entity_poly.type
_entity_poly.pdbx_seq_one_letter_code
_entity_poly.pdbx_strand_id
1 'polypeptide(L)'
;MSYALAVHETVTALRCVREQWAELLLAIETAPADVWPPRQLAHTLRAGDDEPLVVEDRAPLVLREHPAPLNLDALDAGLAIERMVFDLADTLAAAVQHAQQDDPRRWEFQHPGAASARRTAGSRAHGLHFASVWIEGRVLDEDTEPEQQFDGRPTAPPFEPLPPHLLHEARHTARIAEGRLLRALGLDQRTNPLPDHPCPYCAGELTLHTGPEQAPTVTCSTGPGCTATVGLDEHGRRMWPWPNVLDLIIALDTGHHETTNS
;
A
#
# COMPACT_ATOMS: atom_id res chain seq x y z
N MET A 1 -12.55 0.52 20.48
CA MET A 1 -11.39 1.34 20.02
C MET A 1 -11.69 2.78 20.38
N SER A 2 -10.71 3.55 20.87
CA SER A 2 -10.89 4.96 21.23
C SER A 2 -11.14 5.82 19.99
N TYR A 3 -12.06 6.79 20.08
CA TYR A 3 -12.32 7.79 19.03
C TYR A 3 -11.02 8.52 18.61
N ALA A 4 -10.25 8.99 19.59
CA ALA A 4 -8.99 9.69 19.36
C ALA A 4 -7.96 8.85 18.56
N LEU A 5 -7.91 7.54 18.79
CA LEU A 5 -7.04 6.64 18.03
C LEU A 5 -7.50 6.54 16.56
N ALA A 6 -8.82 6.44 16.34
CA ALA A 6 -9.37 6.38 14.98
C ALA A 6 -9.08 7.68 14.20
N VAL A 7 -9.24 8.84 14.84
CA VAL A 7 -8.86 10.14 14.27
C VAL A 7 -7.38 10.16 13.91
N HIS A 8 -6.51 9.83 14.86
CA HIS A 8 -5.05 9.83 14.64
C HIS A 8 -4.63 8.93 13.47
N GLU A 9 -5.12 7.69 13.44
CA GLU A 9 -4.79 6.75 12.36
C GLU A 9 -5.29 7.23 10.99
N THR A 10 -6.50 7.83 10.94
CA THR A 10 -7.06 8.37 9.70
C THR A 10 -6.21 9.52 9.16
N VAL A 11 -5.87 10.48 10.03
CA VAL A 11 -5.05 11.63 9.69
C VAL A 11 -3.66 11.20 9.22
N THR A 12 -3.02 10.26 9.92
CA THR A 12 -1.71 9.73 9.55
C THR A 12 -1.73 9.06 8.18
N ALA A 13 -2.73 8.23 7.91
CA ALA A 13 -2.87 7.55 6.62
C ALA A 13 -3.12 8.53 5.47
N LEU A 14 -3.97 9.56 5.66
CA LEU A 14 -4.22 10.59 4.65
C LEU A 14 -2.97 11.44 4.36
N ARG A 15 -2.18 11.76 5.39
CA ARG A 15 -0.90 12.46 5.24
C ARG A 15 0.10 11.63 4.46
N CYS A 16 0.25 10.35 4.79
CA CYS A 16 1.09 9.42 4.04
C CYS A 16 0.68 9.40 2.55
N VAL A 17 -0.61 9.32 2.24
CA VAL A 17 -1.10 9.37 0.85
C VAL A 17 -0.72 10.67 0.15
N ARG A 18 -0.82 11.83 0.81
CA ARG A 18 -0.43 13.12 0.22
C ARG A 18 1.06 13.25 -0.02
N GLU A 19 1.86 12.87 0.97
CA GLU A 19 3.31 13.02 0.96
C GLU A 19 3.96 12.11 -0.09
N GLN A 20 3.45 10.88 -0.23
CA GLN A 20 4.00 9.89 -1.16
C GLN A 20 3.35 9.93 -2.55
N TRP A 21 2.38 10.81 -2.78
CA TRP A 21 1.66 10.85 -4.06
C TRP A 21 2.55 11.21 -5.24
N ALA A 22 3.49 12.14 -5.05
CA ALA A 22 4.45 12.51 -6.09
C ALA A 22 5.35 11.35 -6.49
N GLU A 23 5.78 10.53 -5.53
CA GLU A 23 6.57 9.32 -5.76
C GLU A 23 5.78 8.28 -6.54
N LEU A 24 4.47 8.13 -6.24
CA LEU A 24 3.62 7.23 -7.02
C LEU A 24 3.48 7.68 -8.48
N LEU A 25 3.29 8.98 -8.72
CA LEU A 25 3.23 9.52 -10.08
C LEU A 25 4.54 9.27 -10.84
N LEU A 26 5.69 9.44 -10.18
CA LEU A 26 6.99 9.12 -10.75
C LEU A 26 7.13 7.61 -11.02
N ALA A 27 6.66 6.76 -10.11
CA ALA A 27 6.67 5.31 -10.27
C ALA A 27 5.79 4.85 -11.45
N ILE A 28 4.69 5.55 -11.75
CA ILE A 28 3.85 5.29 -12.94
C ILE A 28 4.63 5.54 -14.24
N GLU A 29 5.41 6.62 -14.29
CA GLU A 29 6.19 7.00 -15.47
C GLU A 29 7.47 6.17 -15.63
N THR A 30 7.86 5.43 -14.60
CA THR A 30 9.07 4.60 -14.59
C THR A 30 8.71 3.18 -15.02
N ALA A 31 9.38 2.68 -16.05
CA ALA A 31 9.22 1.28 -16.46
C ALA A 31 9.51 0.36 -15.26
N PRO A 32 8.68 -0.68 -15.03
CA PRO A 32 8.95 -1.65 -13.98
C PRO A 32 10.33 -2.27 -14.20
N ALA A 33 11.08 -2.45 -13.12
CA ALA A 33 12.37 -3.12 -13.18
C ALA A 33 12.22 -4.51 -13.82
N ASP A 34 13.16 -4.87 -14.67
CA ASP A 34 13.18 -6.19 -15.30
C ASP A 34 13.17 -7.27 -14.21
N VAL A 35 12.16 -8.12 -14.23
CA VAL A 35 12.08 -9.26 -13.31
C VAL A 35 13.17 -10.24 -13.71
N TRP A 36 14.16 -10.45 -12.84
CA TRP A 36 15.19 -11.44 -13.06
C TRP A 36 14.74 -12.82 -12.50
N PRO A 37 14.89 -13.92 -13.26
CA PRO A 37 15.36 -14.01 -14.65
C PRO A 37 14.31 -13.54 -15.66
N PRO A 38 14.75 -13.00 -16.82
CA PRO A 38 13.83 -12.59 -17.89
C PRO A 38 12.91 -13.76 -18.25
N ARG A 39 11.62 -13.50 -18.48
CA ARG A 39 10.62 -14.54 -18.84
C ARG A 39 11.04 -15.41 -20.02
N GLN A 40 11.90 -14.89 -20.89
CA GLN A 40 12.48 -15.62 -22.03
C GLN A 40 13.36 -16.81 -21.60
N LEU A 41 14.02 -16.75 -20.44
CA LEU A 41 14.82 -17.87 -19.92
C LEU A 41 13.96 -19.00 -19.35
N ALA A 42 12.75 -18.71 -18.89
CA ALA A 42 11.84 -19.74 -18.41
C ALA A 42 11.35 -20.69 -19.55
N HIS A 43 11.34 -20.23 -20.80
CA HIS A 43 11.02 -21.05 -21.96
C HIS A 43 12.20 -21.94 -22.41
N THR A 44 13.43 -21.46 -22.27
CA THR A 44 14.63 -22.24 -22.64
C THR A 44 14.95 -23.34 -21.62
N LEU A 45 14.51 -23.19 -20.36
CA LEU A 45 14.71 -24.22 -19.32
C LEU A 45 13.67 -25.35 -19.37
N ARG A 46 12.63 -25.24 -20.21
CA ARG A 46 11.63 -26.30 -20.45
C ARG A 46 11.92 -27.19 -21.66
N ALA A 47 13.03 -27.00 -22.33
CA ALA A 47 13.45 -27.86 -23.45
C ALA A 47 14.01 -29.18 -22.93
N GLY A 48 13.12 -30.07 -22.55
CA GLY A 48 13.42 -31.42 -22.07
C GLY A 48 12.53 -32.50 -22.70
N ASP A 49 12.00 -32.27 -23.92
CA ASP A 49 11.41 -33.34 -24.71
C ASP A 49 11.93 -33.24 -26.12
N ASP A 50 12.72 -34.25 -26.51
CA ASP A 50 13.34 -34.46 -27.82
C ASP A 50 12.29 -34.76 -28.91
N GLU A 51 11.45 -33.80 -29.26
CA GLU A 51 10.66 -33.86 -30.47
C GLU A 51 11.19 -32.85 -31.47
N PRO A 52 11.64 -33.27 -32.66
CA PRO A 52 12.16 -32.35 -33.65
C PRO A 52 11.00 -31.47 -34.13
N LEU A 53 10.98 -30.22 -33.68
CA LEU A 53 10.07 -29.19 -34.17
C LEU A 53 10.36 -29.01 -35.66
N VAL A 54 9.42 -29.46 -36.51
CA VAL A 54 9.37 -29.09 -37.93
C VAL A 54 9.17 -27.57 -37.98
N VAL A 55 10.24 -26.85 -38.15
CA VAL A 55 10.22 -25.41 -38.36
C VAL A 55 9.60 -25.16 -39.73
N GLU A 56 8.27 -24.99 -39.77
CA GLU A 56 7.67 -24.31 -40.92
C GLU A 56 8.27 -22.90 -40.97
N ASP A 57 8.78 -22.56 -42.15
CA ASP A 57 9.49 -21.33 -42.47
C ASP A 57 8.55 -20.10 -42.47
N ARG A 58 7.83 -19.90 -41.39
CA ARG A 58 7.11 -18.68 -41.05
C ARG A 58 8.04 -17.83 -40.23
N ALA A 59 8.56 -16.77 -40.85
CA ALA A 59 9.25 -15.71 -40.10
C ALA A 59 8.40 -15.41 -38.85
N PRO A 60 8.91 -15.62 -37.62
CA PRO A 60 8.14 -15.35 -36.43
C PRO A 60 7.75 -13.89 -36.51
N LEU A 61 6.45 -13.61 -36.39
CA LEU A 61 5.96 -12.29 -36.02
C LEU A 61 6.66 -11.96 -34.70
N VAL A 62 7.82 -11.33 -34.79
CA VAL A 62 8.47 -10.73 -33.64
C VAL A 62 7.60 -9.53 -33.31
N LEU A 63 6.54 -9.79 -32.57
CA LEU A 63 5.91 -8.76 -31.76
C LEU A 63 7.06 -8.24 -30.88
N ARG A 64 7.62 -7.11 -31.27
CA ARG A 64 8.50 -6.36 -30.37
C ARG A 64 7.63 -6.01 -29.18
N GLU A 65 7.71 -6.82 -28.13
CA GLU A 65 7.24 -6.44 -26.80
C GLU A 65 8.11 -5.26 -26.39
N HIS A 66 7.69 -4.07 -26.79
CA HIS A 66 8.19 -2.89 -26.14
C HIS A 66 7.61 -2.97 -24.73
N PRO A 67 8.44 -3.01 -23.69
CA PRO A 67 7.93 -2.91 -22.34
C PRO A 67 7.00 -1.69 -22.30
N ALA A 68 5.82 -1.84 -21.73
CA ALA A 68 4.90 -0.72 -21.57
C ALA A 68 5.70 0.42 -20.94
N PRO A 69 5.71 1.63 -21.53
CA PRO A 69 6.49 2.74 -20.98
C PRO A 69 5.98 3.20 -19.61
N LEU A 70 4.92 2.57 -19.10
CA LEU A 70 4.24 2.86 -17.86
C LEU A 70 4.20 1.62 -16.96
N ASN A 71 4.37 1.85 -15.67
CA ASN A 71 4.11 0.84 -14.65
C ASN A 71 2.59 0.74 -14.42
N LEU A 72 1.97 -0.27 -15.02
CA LEU A 72 0.52 -0.45 -14.97
C LEU A 72 0.01 -0.75 -13.55
N ASP A 73 0.79 -1.47 -12.74
CA ASP A 73 0.41 -1.78 -11.35
C ASP A 73 0.36 -0.50 -10.51
N ALA A 74 1.34 0.39 -10.68
CA ALA A 74 1.37 1.69 -10.03
C ALA A 74 0.24 2.60 -10.55
N LEU A 75 -0.07 2.56 -11.84
CA LEU A 75 -1.19 3.30 -12.44
C LEU A 75 -2.52 2.85 -11.87
N ASP A 76 -2.78 1.54 -11.83
CA ASP A 76 -4.01 0.97 -11.28
C ASP A 76 -4.17 1.29 -9.78
N ALA A 77 -3.08 1.24 -9.03
CA ALA A 77 -3.06 1.67 -7.63
C ALA A 77 -3.44 3.15 -7.50
N GLY A 78 -2.84 4.02 -8.31
CA GLY A 78 -3.12 5.46 -8.31
C GLY A 78 -4.58 5.78 -8.63
N LEU A 79 -5.14 5.17 -9.67
CA LEU A 79 -6.55 5.34 -10.04
C LEU A 79 -7.50 4.85 -8.95
N ALA A 80 -7.18 3.72 -8.31
CA ALA A 80 -7.99 3.18 -7.22
C ALA A 80 -7.94 4.06 -5.97
N ILE A 81 -6.75 4.59 -5.60
CA ILE A 81 -6.59 5.51 -4.46
C ILE A 81 -7.37 6.80 -4.72
N GLU A 82 -7.19 7.41 -5.89
CA GLU A 82 -7.91 8.62 -6.28
C GLU A 82 -9.41 8.43 -6.14
N ARG A 83 -9.95 7.34 -6.70
CA ARG A 83 -11.37 7.04 -6.61
C ARG A 83 -11.84 6.90 -5.16
N MET A 84 -11.14 6.12 -4.34
CA MET A 84 -11.52 5.89 -2.93
C MET A 84 -11.54 7.20 -2.13
N VAL A 85 -10.54 8.07 -2.32
CA VAL A 85 -10.44 9.33 -1.58
C VAL A 85 -11.55 10.31 -2.02
N PHE A 86 -11.86 10.39 -3.32
CA PHE A 86 -12.94 11.23 -3.80
C PHE A 86 -14.32 10.71 -3.38
N ASP A 87 -14.58 9.40 -3.48
CA ASP A 87 -15.84 8.79 -3.06
C ASP A 87 -16.07 8.99 -1.55
N LEU A 88 -15.00 8.92 -0.74
CA LEU A 88 -15.07 9.22 0.69
C LEU A 88 -15.40 10.70 0.93
N ALA A 89 -14.76 11.63 0.23
CA ALA A 89 -15.05 13.05 0.37
C ALA A 89 -16.51 13.37 0.00
N ASP A 90 -17.02 12.77 -1.07
CA ASP A 90 -18.43 12.89 -1.47
C ASP A 90 -19.39 12.36 -0.40
N THR A 91 -19.07 11.20 0.18
CA THR A 91 -19.85 10.58 1.27
C THR A 91 -19.89 11.46 2.52
N LEU A 92 -18.74 11.99 2.95
CA LEU A 92 -18.67 12.87 4.11
C LEU A 92 -19.37 14.20 3.85
N ALA A 93 -19.20 14.79 2.65
CA ALA A 93 -19.87 16.03 2.29
C ALA A 93 -21.39 15.89 2.31
N ALA A 94 -21.92 14.80 1.77
CA ALA A 94 -23.35 14.54 1.80
C ALA A 94 -23.92 14.40 3.22
N ALA A 95 -23.09 13.96 4.18
CA ALA A 95 -23.52 13.72 5.55
C ALA A 95 -23.40 14.94 6.46
N VAL A 96 -22.31 15.72 6.33
CA VAL A 96 -21.97 16.78 7.34
C VAL A 96 -21.94 18.18 6.78
N GLN A 97 -22.07 18.38 5.46
CA GLN A 97 -21.98 19.70 4.84
C GLN A 97 -23.34 20.40 4.79
N HIS A 98 -23.43 21.58 5.37
CA HIS A 98 -24.64 22.41 5.28
C HIS A 98 -24.80 23.04 3.87
N ALA A 99 -26.05 23.33 3.49
CA ALA A 99 -26.41 23.81 2.16
C ALA A 99 -26.08 25.31 1.91
N GLN A 100 -25.14 25.90 2.59
CA GLN A 100 -24.70 27.29 2.35
C GLN A 100 -23.96 27.38 1.01
N GLN A 101 -24.47 28.16 0.08
CA GLN A 101 -24.00 28.13 -1.32
C GLN A 101 -22.64 28.80 -1.58
N ASP A 102 -22.15 29.67 -0.72
CA ASP A 102 -20.99 30.56 -1.00
C ASP A 102 -19.79 30.33 -0.07
N ASP A 103 -19.72 29.19 0.66
CA ASP A 103 -18.59 28.89 1.54
C ASP A 103 -17.45 28.23 0.74
N PRO A 104 -16.24 28.85 0.68
CA PRO A 104 -15.09 28.30 -0.07
C PRO A 104 -14.54 27.00 0.50
N ARG A 105 -14.93 26.65 1.75
CA ARG A 105 -14.55 25.39 2.40
C ARG A 105 -15.37 24.19 1.95
N ARG A 106 -16.43 24.43 1.17
CA ARG A 106 -17.31 23.37 0.69
C ARG A 106 -16.61 22.41 -0.24
N TRP A 107 -16.98 21.14 -0.15
CA TRP A 107 -16.67 20.14 -1.13
C TRP A 107 -17.61 20.25 -2.33
N GLU A 108 -17.10 20.73 -3.47
CA GLU A 108 -17.90 20.96 -4.68
C GLU A 108 -17.66 19.95 -5.80
N PHE A 109 -16.70 19.04 -5.62
CA PHE A 109 -16.28 18.12 -6.68
C PHE A 109 -17.24 16.93 -6.88
N GLN A 110 -18.49 17.12 -6.54
CA GLN A 110 -19.55 16.12 -6.49
C GLN A 110 -19.92 15.57 -7.85
N HIS A 111 -19.12 15.32 -8.80
CA HIS A 111 -19.58 14.47 -9.93
C HIS A 111 -18.55 14.24 -11.04
N PRO A 112 -18.79 13.18 -11.86
CA PRO A 112 -17.97 12.86 -13.05
C PRO A 112 -17.96 13.94 -14.12
N GLY A 113 -18.81 14.97 -14.04
CA GLY A 113 -18.71 16.18 -14.87
C GLY A 113 -17.53 17.08 -14.51
N ALA A 114 -17.01 17.03 -13.29
CA ALA A 114 -15.72 17.59 -12.90
C ALA A 114 -14.51 16.83 -13.51
N ALA A 115 -14.79 15.81 -14.32
CA ALA A 115 -13.79 15.03 -15.04
C ALA A 115 -12.83 15.85 -15.92
N SER A 116 -13.14 17.11 -16.22
CA SER A 116 -12.21 18.00 -16.92
C SER A 116 -11.02 18.39 -16.05
N ALA A 117 -11.20 18.56 -14.74
CA ALA A 117 -10.14 18.85 -13.78
C ALA A 117 -9.25 17.62 -13.51
N ARG A 118 -9.74 16.41 -13.79
CA ARG A 118 -9.06 15.13 -13.57
C ARG A 118 -8.19 14.67 -14.76
N ARG A 119 -8.09 15.46 -15.84
CA ARG A 119 -7.49 14.99 -17.11
C ARG A 119 -5.97 15.08 -17.18
N THR A 120 -5.33 15.88 -16.34
CA THR A 120 -3.86 15.99 -16.32
C THR A 120 -3.31 15.45 -15.00
N ALA A 121 -2.10 14.89 -15.02
CA ALA A 121 -1.44 14.37 -13.82
C ALA A 121 -1.31 15.46 -12.73
N GLY A 122 -0.96 16.69 -13.09
CA GLY A 122 -0.89 17.81 -12.15
C GLY A 122 -2.24 18.19 -11.55
N SER A 123 -3.32 18.15 -12.34
CA SER A 123 -4.68 18.41 -11.87
C SER A 123 -5.19 17.32 -10.93
N ARG A 124 -4.85 16.05 -11.19
CA ARG A 124 -5.20 14.93 -10.31
C ARG A 124 -4.46 15.01 -8.97
N ALA A 125 -3.17 15.29 -9.00
CA ALA A 125 -2.37 15.44 -7.78
C ALA A 125 -2.92 16.56 -6.90
N HIS A 126 -3.29 17.70 -7.49
CA HIS A 126 -3.90 18.81 -6.76
C HIS A 126 -5.28 18.44 -6.20
N GLY A 127 -6.12 17.78 -6.99
CA GLY A 127 -7.44 17.33 -6.57
C GLY A 127 -7.36 16.33 -5.41
N LEU A 128 -6.48 15.32 -5.48
CA LEU A 128 -6.27 14.38 -4.40
C LEU A 128 -5.76 15.05 -3.12
N HIS A 129 -4.79 15.97 -3.25
CA HIS A 129 -4.28 16.73 -2.12
C HIS A 129 -5.40 17.50 -1.43
N PHE A 130 -6.21 18.22 -2.21
CA PHE A 130 -7.35 18.96 -1.68
C PHE A 130 -8.37 18.05 -1.00
N ALA A 131 -8.76 16.94 -1.63
CA ALA A 131 -9.67 15.96 -1.05
C ALA A 131 -9.16 15.41 0.30
N SER A 132 -7.88 15.04 0.35
CA SER A 132 -7.26 14.52 1.56
C SER A 132 -7.21 15.56 2.69
N VAL A 133 -6.89 16.82 2.39
CA VAL A 133 -6.91 17.93 3.36
C VAL A 133 -8.33 18.18 3.86
N TRP A 134 -9.30 18.20 2.93
CA TRP A 134 -10.69 18.42 3.27
C TRP A 134 -11.24 17.31 4.20
N ILE A 135 -10.96 16.04 3.88
CA ILE A 135 -11.34 14.90 4.74
C ILE A 135 -10.66 15.01 6.11
N GLU A 136 -9.37 15.37 6.15
CA GLU A 136 -8.62 15.56 7.40
C GLU A 136 -9.33 16.59 8.29
N GLY A 137 -9.73 17.74 7.74
CA GLY A 137 -10.50 18.76 8.48
C GLY A 137 -11.82 18.22 9.03
N ARG A 138 -12.54 17.39 8.27
CA ARG A 138 -13.79 16.77 8.75
C ARG A 138 -13.54 15.77 9.87
N VAL A 139 -12.46 14.98 9.76
CA VAL A 139 -12.06 14.00 10.80
C VAL A 139 -11.60 14.68 12.09
N LEU A 140 -11.05 15.89 11.99
CA LEU A 140 -10.64 16.71 13.12
C LEU A 140 -11.77 17.59 13.68
N ASP A 141 -12.98 17.48 13.13
CA ASP A 141 -14.14 18.34 13.48
C ASP A 141 -13.83 19.83 13.33
N GLU A 142 -12.97 20.23 12.37
CA GLU A 142 -12.70 21.63 12.09
C GLU A 142 -13.96 22.34 11.53
N ASP A 143 -14.08 23.63 11.79
CA ASP A 143 -15.19 24.49 11.32
C ASP A 143 -16.60 23.98 11.72
N THR A 144 -16.72 23.30 12.84
CA THR A 144 -17.99 22.82 13.39
C THR A 144 -18.60 23.76 14.42
N GLU A 145 -17.88 24.83 14.81
CA GLU A 145 -18.35 25.83 15.75
C GLU A 145 -18.90 27.07 15.02
N PRO A 146 -19.93 27.74 15.58
CA PRO A 146 -20.45 28.98 15.01
C PRO A 146 -19.39 30.08 14.98
N GLU A 147 -19.21 30.74 13.85
CA GLU A 147 -18.32 31.89 13.71
C GLU A 147 -19.07 33.20 13.98
N GLN A 148 -18.38 34.17 14.56
CA GLN A 148 -18.93 35.51 14.71
C GLN A 148 -18.60 36.33 13.46
N GLN A 149 -19.64 36.90 12.83
CA GLN A 149 -19.45 37.88 11.76
C GLN A 149 -18.91 39.20 12.31
N PHE A 150 -18.43 40.08 11.41
CA PHE A 150 -17.93 41.41 11.76
C PHE A 150 -18.98 42.29 12.47
N ASP A 151 -20.26 42.02 12.22
CA ASP A 151 -21.41 42.71 12.85
C ASP A 151 -21.81 42.08 14.22
N GLY A 152 -21.07 41.08 14.71
CA GLY A 152 -21.31 40.39 15.96
C GLY A 152 -22.42 39.32 15.92
N ARG A 153 -22.98 39.04 14.74
CA ARG A 153 -24.00 37.99 14.58
C ARG A 153 -23.31 36.62 14.44
N PRO A 154 -23.82 35.60 15.10
CA PRO A 154 -23.32 34.26 14.90
C PRO A 154 -23.76 33.72 13.54
N THR A 155 -22.84 33.17 12.79
CA THR A 155 -23.10 32.41 11.57
C THR A 155 -23.15 30.91 11.92
N ALA A 156 -24.10 30.19 11.35
CA ALA A 156 -24.12 28.73 11.49
C ALA A 156 -22.81 28.12 10.98
N PRO A 157 -22.28 27.10 11.62
CA PRO A 157 -21.05 26.46 11.16
C PRO A 157 -21.28 25.84 9.77
N PRO A 158 -20.26 25.80 8.92
CA PRO A 158 -20.38 25.20 7.60
C PRO A 158 -20.54 23.67 7.62
N PHE A 159 -20.15 23.04 8.72
CA PHE A 159 -20.19 21.58 8.87
C PHE A 159 -20.74 21.14 10.23
N GLU A 160 -21.33 19.95 10.23
CA GLU A 160 -21.66 19.22 11.46
C GLU A 160 -20.47 18.35 11.91
N PRO A 161 -20.36 18.05 13.22
CA PRO A 161 -19.37 17.09 13.72
C PRO A 161 -19.52 15.72 13.05
N LEU A 162 -18.38 15.06 12.78
CA LEU A 162 -18.37 13.79 12.07
C LEU A 162 -18.98 12.65 12.92
N PRO A 163 -20.05 11.98 12.44
CA PRO A 163 -20.62 10.84 13.14
C PRO A 163 -19.60 9.68 13.29
N PRO A 164 -19.59 8.95 14.44
CA PRO A 164 -18.61 7.89 14.69
C PRO A 164 -18.54 6.80 13.62
N HIS A 165 -19.67 6.44 12.99
CA HIS A 165 -19.68 5.43 11.94
C HIS A 165 -18.96 5.91 10.66
N LEU A 166 -19.08 7.20 10.32
CA LEU A 166 -18.36 7.81 9.20
C LEU A 166 -16.87 7.96 9.50
N LEU A 167 -16.49 8.24 10.74
CA LEU A 167 -15.08 8.20 11.14
C LEU A 167 -14.48 6.79 10.95
N HIS A 168 -15.24 5.74 11.27
CA HIS A 168 -14.78 4.37 11.03
C HIS A 168 -14.62 4.06 9.54
N GLU A 169 -15.55 4.53 8.71
CA GLU A 169 -15.46 4.41 7.26
C GLU A 169 -14.27 5.18 6.70
N ALA A 170 -14.08 6.43 7.14
CA ALA A 170 -12.94 7.27 6.76
C ALA A 170 -11.62 6.61 7.11
N ARG A 171 -11.49 6.07 8.34
CA ARG A 171 -10.32 5.33 8.77
C ARG A 171 -10.06 4.11 7.89
N HIS A 172 -11.08 3.30 7.63
CA HIS A 172 -10.96 2.10 6.82
C HIS A 172 -10.48 2.43 5.41
N THR A 173 -11.11 3.40 4.77
CA THR A 173 -10.76 3.85 3.42
C THR A 173 -9.36 4.44 3.35
N ALA A 174 -8.99 5.32 4.31
CA ALA A 174 -7.67 5.92 4.36
C ALA A 174 -6.56 4.86 4.52
N ARG A 175 -6.76 3.86 5.40
CA ARG A 175 -5.81 2.75 5.60
C ARG A 175 -5.67 1.86 4.36
N ILE A 176 -6.76 1.61 3.64
CA ILE A 176 -6.68 0.86 2.37
C ILE A 176 -5.92 1.67 1.32
N ALA A 177 -6.18 2.97 1.22
CA ALA A 177 -5.49 3.85 0.29
C ALA A 177 -3.98 3.90 0.59
N GLU A 178 -3.60 4.11 1.85
CA GLU A 178 -2.21 4.04 2.33
C GLU A 178 -1.54 2.70 1.99
N GLY A 179 -2.17 1.58 2.35
CA GLY A 179 -1.60 0.26 2.08
C GLY A 179 -1.44 -0.04 0.58
N ARG A 180 -2.34 0.46 -0.28
CA ARG A 180 -2.20 0.35 -1.74
C ARG A 180 -1.04 1.19 -2.27
N LEU A 181 -0.90 2.41 -1.77
CA LEU A 181 0.18 3.32 -2.10
C LEU A 181 1.54 2.71 -1.74
N LEU A 182 1.71 2.33 -0.48
CA LEU A 182 2.96 1.76 0.02
C LEU A 182 3.34 0.48 -0.74
N ARG A 183 2.35 -0.36 -1.08
CA ARG A 183 2.59 -1.56 -1.90
C ARG A 183 3.04 -1.22 -3.31
N ALA A 184 2.41 -0.24 -3.96
CA ALA A 184 2.76 0.17 -5.30
C ALA A 184 4.18 0.79 -5.38
N LEU A 185 4.61 1.44 -4.30
CA LEU A 185 5.97 1.97 -4.14
C LEU A 185 6.99 0.94 -3.64
N GLY A 186 6.55 -0.28 -3.28
CA GLY A 186 7.41 -1.27 -2.65
C GLY A 186 7.82 -0.92 -1.22
N LEU A 187 7.10 0.01 -0.58
CA LEU A 187 7.34 0.49 0.77
C LEU A 187 6.49 -0.24 1.83
N ASP A 188 5.72 -1.24 1.43
CA ASP A 188 4.93 -2.03 2.36
C ASP A 188 5.82 -2.98 3.17
N GLN A 189 5.51 -3.09 4.46
CA GLN A 189 6.08 -4.16 5.26
C GLN A 189 5.46 -5.48 4.84
N ARG A 190 6.28 -6.38 4.30
CA ARG A 190 5.85 -7.70 3.88
C ARG A 190 6.23 -8.73 4.92
N THR A 191 5.25 -9.53 5.27
CA THR A 191 5.40 -10.69 6.13
C THR A 191 5.09 -11.92 5.30
N ASN A 192 6.12 -12.69 4.95
CA ASN A 192 5.99 -13.88 4.11
C ASN A 192 6.31 -15.13 4.94
N PRO A 193 5.34 -16.01 5.19
CA PRO A 193 5.64 -17.33 5.78
C PRO A 193 6.52 -18.12 4.82
N LEU A 194 7.40 -18.94 5.36
CA LEU A 194 8.30 -19.85 4.64
C LEU A 194 7.87 -21.30 4.88
N PRO A 195 6.75 -21.76 4.29
CA PRO A 195 6.15 -23.06 4.61
C PRO A 195 7.06 -24.25 4.27
N ASP A 196 7.89 -24.10 3.23
CA ASP A 196 8.80 -25.16 2.77
C ASP A 196 10.12 -25.22 3.55
N HIS A 197 10.32 -24.30 4.49
CA HIS A 197 11.54 -24.17 5.27
C HIS A 197 11.21 -24.07 6.77
N PRO A 198 10.93 -25.20 7.43
CA PRO A 198 10.72 -25.20 8.88
C PRO A 198 12.01 -24.83 9.61
N CYS A 199 11.87 -24.26 10.80
CA CYS A 199 13.01 -23.87 11.62
C CYS A 199 13.94 -25.07 11.88
N PRO A 200 15.25 -24.99 11.56
CA PRO A 200 16.18 -26.11 11.73
C PRO A 200 16.42 -26.48 13.19
N TYR A 201 16.04 -25.60 14.13
CA TYR A 201 16.25 -25.79 15.57
C TYR A 201 15.04 -26.37 16.32
N CYS A 202 13.81 -26.20 15.77
CA CYS A 202 12.60 -26.62 16.48
C CYS A 202 11.45 -27.05 15.56
N ALA A 203 11.67 -27.09 14.25
CA ALA A 203 10.68 -27.40 13.21
C ALA A 203 9.44 -26.44 13.21
N GLY A 204 9.50 -25.32 13.93
CA GLY A 204 8.45 -24.29 13.92
C GLY A 204 8.42 -23.51 12.61
N GLU A 205 7.33 -22.80 12.37
CA GLU A 205 7.16 -21.98 11.17
C GLU A 205 8.11 -20.78 11.19
N LEU A 206 8.78 -20.55 10.07
CA LEU A 206 9.59 -19.36 9.83
C LEU A 206 8.82 -18.31 9.04
N THR A 207 9.02 -17.06 9.40
CA THR A 207 8.39 -15.92 8.74
C THR A 207 9.44 -14.87 8.41
N LEU A 208 9.52 -14.50 7.12
CA LEU A 208 10.38 -13.44 6.63
C LEU A 208 9.64 -12.10 6.73
N HIS A 209 10.24 -11.13 7.38
CA HIS A 209 9.78 -9.75 7.44
C HIS A 209 10.71 -8.87 6.60
N THR A 210 10.14 -8.14 5.66
CA THR A 210 10.85 -7.18 4.80
C THR A 210 10.14 -5.85 4.85
N GLY A 211 10.91 -4.77 4.86
CA GLY A 211 10.38 -3.41 4.81
C GLY A 211 11.46 -2.45 4.31
N PRO A 212 11.07 -1.26 3.85
CA PRO A 212 11.99 -0.33 3.18
C PRO A 212 13.06 0.27 4.09
N GLU A 213 12.72 0.47 5.37
CA GLU A 213 13.62 1.11 6.35
C GLU A 213 14.26 0.10 7.31
N GLN A 214 13.86 -1.16 7.24
CA GLN A 214 14.38 -2.21 8.11
C GLN A 214 15.07 -3.28 7.29
N ALA A 215 16.27 -3.65 7.73
CA ALA A 215 16.93 -4.81 7.15
C ALA A 215 16.04 -6.05 7.30
N PRO A 216 16.00 -6.95 6.31
CA PRO A 216 15.19 -8.16 6.38
C PRO A 216 15.46 -8.93 7.66
N THR A 217 14.41 -9.44 8.29
CA THR A 217 14.49 -10.27 9.49
C THR A 217 13.67 -11.52 9.33
N VAL A 218 14.10 -12.62 9.93
CA VAL A 218 13.33 -13.86 9.97
C VAL A 218 12.94 -14.15 11.42
N THR A 219 11.69 -14.54 11.64
CA THR A 219 11.23 -14.94 12.98
C THR A 219 10.73 -16.38 12.99
N CYS A 220 10.88 -17.06 14.15
CA CYS A 220 10.33 -18.39 14.38
C CYS A 220 9.11 -18.30 15.30
N SER A 221 8.01 -18.93 14.91
CA SER A 221 6.74 -18.92 15.65
C SER A 221 6.78 -19.62 17.00
N THR A 222 7.73 -20.56 17.22
CA THR A 222 7.86 -21.34 18.47
C THR A 222 8.25 -20.46 19.68
N GLY A 223 8.82 -19.30 19.45
CA GLY A 223 9.20 -18.37 20.52
C GLY A 223 10.31 -18.90 21.43
N PRO A 224 10.18 -18.76 22.77
CA PRO A 224 11.23 -19.14 23.73
C PRO A 224 11.54 -20.64 23.72
N GLY A 225 10.62 -21.50 23.26
CA GLY A 225 10.81 -22.94 23.11
C GLY A 225 11.76 -23.34 21.99
N CYS A 226 12.09 -22.40 21.09
CA CYS A 226 13.08 -22.64 20.05
C CYS A 226 14.49 -22.59 20.63
N THR A 227 15.32 -23.60 20.31
CA THR A 227 16.68 -23.74 20.82
C THR A 227 17.72 -22.90 20.09
N ALA A 228 17.32 -22.12 19.09
CA ALA A 228 18.20 -21.22 18.38
C ALA A 228 18.88 -20.21 19.34
N THR A 229 20.14 -19.91 19.09
CA THR A 229 20.97 -19.00 19.94
C THR A 229 20.80 -17.53 19.62
N VAL A 230 19.73 -17.14 18.91
CA VAL A 230 19.41 -15.75 18.55
C VAL A 230 18.51 -15.10 19.59
N GLY A 231 18.45 -13.76 19.58
CA GLY A 231 17.59 -12.99 20.48
C GLY A 231 16.10 -13.23 20.27
N LEU A 232 15.30 -12.74 21.22
CA LEU A 232 13.84 -12.68 21.09
C LEU A 232 13.45 -11.27 20.65
N ASP A 233 12.40 -11.19 19.83
CA ASP A 233 11.75 -9.92 19.50
C ASP A 233 10.83 -9.46 20.66
N GLU A 234 10.20 -8.30 20.52
CA GLU A 234 9.25 -7.74 21.49
C GLU A 234 8.00 -8.60 21.71
N HIS A 235 7.72 -9.53 20.79
CA HIS A 235 6.62 -10.50 20.88
C HIS A 235 7.07 -11.86 21.42
N GLY A 236 8.34 -11.99 21.86
CA GLY A 236 8.89 -13.21 22.40
C GLY A 236 9.22 -14.29 21.35
N ARG A 237 9.34 -13.93 20.06
CA ARG A 237 9.72 -14.85 18.98
C ARG A 237 11.23 -14.80 18.77
N ARG A 238 11.88 -15.93 18.44
CA ARG A 238 13.27 -15.94 18.02
C ARG A 238 13.42 -15.19 16.71
N MET A 239 14.39 -14.25 16.65
CA MET A 239 14.58 -13.35 15.54
C MET A 239 16.03 -13.38 15.03
N TRP A 240 16.17 -13.61 13.73
CA TRP A 240 17.44 -13.49 13.01
C TRP A 240 17.46 -12.14 12.31
N PRO A 241 18.21 -11.14 12.80
CA PRO A 241 18.47 -9.92 12.07
C PRO A 241 19.34 -10.23 10.85
N TRP A 242 19.33 -9.35 9.85
CA TRP A 242 19.99 -9.57 8.55
C TRP A 242 21.42 -10.17 8.62
N PRO A 243 22.32 -9.72 9.50
CA PRO A 243 23.65 -10.34 9.60
C PRO A 243 23.63 -11.83 9.97
N ASN A 244 22.60 -12.26 10.72
CA ASN A 244 22.47 -13.63 11.22
C ASN A 244 21.58 -14.51 10.32
N VAL A 245 20.97 -13.94 9.28
CA VAL A 245 20.15 -14.70 8.32
C VAL A 245 21.00 -15.69 7.52
N LEU A 246 22.28 -15.37 7.28
CA LEU A 246 23.20 -16.28 6.62
C LEU A 246 23.43 -17.54 7.43
N ASP A 247 23.54 -17.43 8.75
CA ASP A 247 23.70 -18.60 9.64
C ASP A 247 22.45 -19.48 9.61
N LEU A 248 21.27 -18.87 9.52
CA LEU A 248 20.01 -19.59 9.36
C LEU A 248 19.94 -20.33 8.01
N ILE A 249 20.37 -19.71 6.91
CA ILE A 249 20.39 -20.31 5.57
C ILE A 249 21.34 -21.54 5.58
N ILE A 250 22.53 -21.40 6.15
CA ILE A 250 23.48 -22.51 6.28
C ILE A 250 22.89 -23.67 7.11
N ALA A 251 22.18 -23.34 8.19
CA ALA A 251 21.53 -24.34 9.02
C ALA A 251 20.37 -25.06 8.30
N LEU A 252 19.62 -24.36 7.47
CA LEU A 252 18.57 -24.91 6.61
C LEU A 252 19.15 -25.88 5.56
N ASP A 253 20.23 -25.49 4.88
CA ASP A 253 20.89 -26.32 3.87
C ASP A 253 21.48 -27.62 4.48
N THR A 254 22.09 -27.51 5.66
CA THR A 254 22.63 -28.71 6.35
C THR A 254 21.54 -29.68 6.81
N GLY A 255 20.39 -29.14 7.28
CA GLY A 255 19.23 -29.95 7.68
C GLY A 255 18.58 -30.73 6.52
N HIS A 256 18.56 -30.13 5.31
CA HIS A 256 18.05 -30.81 4.11
C HIS A 256 18.92 -31.99 3.65
N HIS A 257 20.23 -31.94 3.86
CA HIS A 257 21.13 -33.03 3.46
C HIS A 257 20.99 -34.28 4.37
N GLU A 258 20.61 -34.13 5.62
CA GLU A 258 20.42 -35.25 6.54
C GLU A 258 19.12 -36.03 6.28
N THR A 259 18.06 -35.34 5.82
CA THR A 259 16.75 -35.97 5.54
C THR A 259 16.69 -36.70 4.19
N THR A 260 17.61 -36.44 3.26
CA THR A 260 17.66 -37.10 1.94
C THR A 260 18.51 -38.39 1.95
N ASN A 261 19.26 -38.66 3.03
CA ASN A 261 20.15 -39.82 3.16
C ASN A 261 19.63 -40.88 4.16
N SER A 262 18.39 -40.77 4.63
CA SER A 262 17.70 -41.75 5.46
C SER A 262 16.57 -42.41 4.69
#